data_360c601b3589273b74afe4bd1705067a
#
_entry.id   360c601b3589273b74afe4bd1705067a
#
_cell.length_a   1.000
_cell.length_b   1.000
_cell.length_c   1.000
_cell.angle_alpha   90.00
_cell.angle_beta   90.00
_cell.angle_gamma   90.00
#
_symmetry.space_group_name_H-M   'P 1'
#
loop_
_entity.id
_entity.type
_entity.pdbx_description
1 polymer ?
#
loop_
_entity_poly.entity_id
_entity_poly.type
_entity_poly.pdbx_seq_one_letter_code
_entity_poly.pdbx_strand_id
1 'polypeptide(L)'
;FYGVEIAKDAEGNPVKLPLVVVWLALAAVVITVYFKFLNLRSWRLAARTISGKYSSATDPGEITHFQALCAALSGTVGLGNIAGVAIAISVGGPGATFWMILIGLFGMTSKFCECTLGVKYRTIEDGKVYGGPMQYLKKGFAEKGMGMFGLILAGVFAFLCIGGSFGGGNMVQANQACEQLVGVVGEGSFLDENRWAFGLIMAV
;
A
#
# COMPACT_ATOMS: atom_id res chain seq x y z
N PHE A 1 -12.80 -16.58 -5.72
CA PHE A 1 -11.62 -15.85 -6.18
C PHE A 1 -11.04 -16.59 -7.38
N TYR A 2 -11.01 -15.94 -8.54
CA TYR A 2 -10.42 -16.48 -9.77
C TYR A 2 -8.90 -16.50 -9.60
N GLY A 3 -8.30 -17.70 -9.63
CA GLY A 3 -6.85 -17.90 -9.56
C GLY A 3 -6.41 -18.95 -10.57
N VAL A 4 -5.17 -18.86 -11.03
CA VAL A 4 -4.52 -19.86 -11.87
C VAL A 4 -3.97 -20.95 -10.97
N GLU A 5 -4.30 -22.21 -11.26
CA GLU A 5 -3.71 -23.36 -10.57
C GLU A 5 -2.24 -23.50 -11.01
N ILE A 6 -1.32 -23.42 -10.04
CA ILE A 6 0.12 -23.44 -10.34
C ILE A 6 0.78 -24.72 -9.86
N ALA A 7 0.32 -25.24 -8.73
CA ALA A 7 0.87 -26.44 -8.12
C ALA A 7 -0.21 -27.14 -7.29
N LYS A 8 0.08 -28.35 -6.89
CA LYS A 8 -0.66 -29.05 -5.83
C LYS A 8 0.22 -29.07 -4.58
N ASP A 9 -0.38 -28.84 -3.42
CA ASP A 9 0.31 -28.98 -2.16
C ASP A 9 0.60 -30.47 -1.84
N ALA A 10 1.29 -30.75 -0.74
CA ALA A 10 1.64 -32.11 -0.33
C ALA A 10 0.39 -32.98 -0.04
N GLU A 11 -0.78 -32.35 0.15
CA GLU A 11 -2.06 -33.01 0.40
C GLU A 11 -2.92 -33.15 -0.87
N GLY A 12 -2.41 -32.69 -2.03
CA GLY A 12 -3.09 -32.81 -3.33
C GLY A 12 -4.09 -31.67 -3.63
N ASN A 13 -4.21 -30.67 -2.76
CA ASN A 13 -5.10 -29.53 -3.00
C ASN A 13 -4.51 -28.56 -4.00
N PRO A 14 -5.32 -27.96 -4.91
CA PRO A 14 -4.81 -27.02 -5.90
C PRO A 14 -4.41 -25.69 -5.25
N VAL A 15 -3.13 -25.35 -5.37
CA VAL A 15 -2.63 -24.01 -4.97
C VAL A 15 -2.98 -23.02 -6.06
N LYS A 16 -3.91 -22.11 -5.76
CA LYS A 16 -4.38 -21.07 -6.68
C LYS A 16 -3.69 -19.74 -6.42
N LEU A 17 -2.99 -19.21 -7.42
CA LEU A 17 -2.48 -17.84 -7.38
C LEU A 17 -3.58 -16.87 -7.85
N PRO A 18 -3.98 -15.88 -7.02
CA PRO A 18 -4.93 -14.87 -7.45
C PRO A 18 -4.39 -14.08 -8.66
N LEU A 19 -5.20 -13.95 -9.70
CA LEU A 19 -4.84 -13.21 -10.93
C LEU A 19 -4.34 -11.79 -10.65
N VAL A 20 -4.90 -11.13 -9.63
CA VAL A 20 -4.50 -9.79 -9.20
C VAL A 20 -3.03 -9.76 -8.76
N VAL A 21 -2.57 -10.79 -8.03
CA VAL A 21 -1.17 -10.85 -7.56
C VAL A 21 -0.22 -11.03 -8.73
N VAL A 22 -0.57 -11.90 -9.69
CA VAL A 22 0.21 -12.09 -10.92
C VAL A 22 0.29 -10.80 -11.73
N TRP A 23 -0.84 -10.11 -11.90
CA TRP A 23 -0.90 -8.83 -12.60
C TRP A 23 -0.04 -7.76 -11.95
N LEU A 24 -0.12 -7.62 -10.63
CA LEU A 24 0.68 -6.64 -9.89
C LEU A 24 2.18 -6.96 -9.95
N ALA A 25 2.56 -8.23 -9.84
CA ALA A 25 3.95 -8.65 -9.96
C ALA A 25 4.50 -8.38 -11.37
N LEU A 26 3.75 -8.72 -12.42
CA LEU A 26 4.13 -8.44 -13.80
C LEU A 26 4.26 -6.93 -14.04
N ALA A 27 3.30 -6.12 -13.58
CA ALA A 27 3.36 -4.68 -13.69
C ALA A 27 4.61 -4.11 -12.99
N ALA A 28 4.93 -4.58 -11.79
CA ALA A 28 6.12 -4.16 -11.04
C ALA A 28 7.42 -4.49 -11.79
N VAL A 29 7.51 -5.69 -12.38
CA VAL A 29 8.67 -6.11 -13.19
C VAL A 29 8.79 -5.25 -14.45
N VAL A 30 7.70 -5.08 -15.21
CA VAL A 30 7.69 -4.26 -16.43
C VAL A 30 8.11 -2.83 -16.15
N ILE A 31 7.55 -2.21 -15.11
CA ILE A 31 7.89 -0.84 -14.71
C ILE A 31 9.36 -0.76 -14.30
N THR A 32 9.88 -1.73 -13.55
CA THR A 32 11.28 -1.74 -13.12
C THR A 32 12.25 -1.86 -14.30
N VAL A 33 11.94 -2.71 -15.25
CA VAL A 33 12.74 -2.86 -16.49
C VAL A 33 12.64 -1.59 -17.34
N TYR A 34 11.46 -1.02 -17.51
CA TYR A 34 11.25 0.22 -18.25
C TYR A 34 12.07 1.38 -17.69
N PHE A 35 12.13 1.53 -16.37
CA PHE A 35 12.95 2.53 -15.69
C PHE A 35 14.41 2.11 -15.45
N LYS A 36 14.86 1.02 -16.08
CA LYS A 36 16.25 0.54 -16.02
C LYS A 36 16.77 0.39 -14.59
N PHE A 37 15.99 -0.27 -13.74
CA PHE A 37 16.33 -0.50 -12.32
C PHE A 37 16.65 0.79 -11.56
N LEU A 38 15.77 1.78 -11.67
CA LEU A 38 15.91 3.07 -11.01
C LEU A 38 16.13 2.94 -9.50
N ASN A 39 15.47 1.98 -8.86
CA ASN A 39 15.58 1.66 -7.44
C ASN A 39 17.03 1.40 -7.00
N LEU A 40 17.85 0.73 -7.83
CA LEU A 40 19.25 0.46 -7.53
C LEU A 40 20.18 1.64 -7.87
N ARG A 41 19.81 2.44 -8.87
CA ARG A 41 20.67 3.54 -9.37
C ARG A 41 20.48 4.85 -8.63
N SER A 42 19.29 5.10 -8.09
CA SER A 42 18.91 6.41 -7.54
C SER A 42 18.94 6.49 -6.03
N TRP A 43 19.46 5.49 -5.32
CA TRP A 43 19.50 5.49 -3.87
C TRP A 43 20.29 6.68 -3.28
N ARG A 44 21.40 7.10 -3.93
CA ARG A 44 22.19 8.28 -3.52
C ARG A 44 21.39 9.58 -3.72
N LEU A 45 20.64 9.68 -4.80
CA LEU A 45 19.76 10.83 -5.05
C LEU A 45 18.64 10.88 -4.01
N ALA A 46 18.01 9.76 -3.71
CA ALA A 46 16.99 9.66 -2.68
C ALA A 46 17.51 10.10 -1.31
N ALA A 47 18.67 9.60 -0.89
CA ALA A 47 19.30 10.00 0.37
C ALA A 47 19.59 11.52 0.43
N ARG A 48 20.06 12.12 -0.65
CA ARG A 48 20.30 13.57 -0.74
C ARG A 48 19.00 14.39 -0.71
N THR A 49 17.93 13.88 -1.32
CA THR A 49 16.61 14.52 -1.31
C THR A 49 16.04 14.52 0.11
N ILE A 50 16.11 13.39 0.80
CA ILE A 50 15.61 13.25 2.18
C ILE A 50 16.42 14.13 3.14
N SER A 51 17.74 14.28 2.93
CA SER A 51 18.59 15.16 3.75
C SER A 51 18.37 16.67 3.49
N GLY A 52 17.41 17.02 2.63
CA GLY A 52 17.05 18.43 2.38
C GLY A 52 17.95 19.15 1.39
N LYS A 53 18.89 18.46 0.72
CA LYS A 53 19.86 19.12 -0.17
C LYS A 53 19.20 19.86 -1.35
N TYR A 54 18.01 19.44 -1.75
CA TYR A 54 17.24 20.00 -2.86
C TYR A 54 15.97 20.72 -2.41
N SER A 55 15.80 20.95 -1.11
CA SER A 55 14.66 21.69 -0.56
C SER A 55 14.98 23.17 -0.47
N SER A 56 14.07 24.01 -0.95
CA SER A 56 14.11 25.46 -0.78
C SER A 56 12.96 25.91 0.14
N ALA A 57 13.18 26.97 0.91
CA ALA A 57 12.14 27.55 1.75
C ALA A 57 10.96 28.14 0.94
N THR A 58 11.13 28.33 -0.37
CA THR A 58 10.11 28.84 -1.30
C THR A 58 9.39 27.74 -2.07
N ASP A 59 9.76 26.46 -1.84
CA ASP A 59 9.11 25.37 -2.54
C ASP A 59 7.63 25.27 -2.12
N PRO A 60 6.70 25.09 -3.07
CA PRO A 60 5.28 24.93 -2.76
C PRO A 60 5.04 23.57 -2.10
N GLY A 61 4.68 23.59 -0.84
CA GLY A 61 4.37 22.38 -0.06
C GLY A 61 4.23 22.70 1.43
N GLU A 62 3.50 21.87 2.15
CA GLU A 62 3.21 22.05 3.57
C GLU A 62 4.25 21.37 4.47
N ILE A 63 4.98 20.39 3.96
CA ILE A 63 5.89 19.53 4.72
C ILE A 63 7.21 19.31 3.98
N THR A 64 8.29 19.10 4.72
CA THR A 64 9.61 18.78 4.18
C THR A 64 9.65 17.34 3.62
N HIS A 65 10.65 17.05 2.77
CA HIS A 65 10.85 15.69 2.23
C HIS A 65 11.03 14.64 3.33
N PHE A 66 11.71 14.99 4.42
CA PHE A 66 11.90 14.10 5.56
C PHE A 66 10.57 13.83 6.30
N GLN A 67 9.78 14.87 6.54
CA GLN A 67 8.45 14.72 7.15
C GLN A 67 7.52 13.89 6.27
N ALA A 68 7.56 14.09 4.95
CA ALA A 68 6.78 13.29 4.01
C ALA A 68 7.18 11.81 4.07
N LEU A 69 8.49 11.51 4.16
CA LEU A 69 8.97 10.14 4.33
C LEU A 69 8.47 9.54 5.67
N CYS A 70 8.60 10.27 6.78
CA CYS A 70 8.15 9.81 8.08
C CYS A 70 6.64 9.52 8.09
N ALA A 71 5.83 10.42 7.51
CA ALA A 71 4.39 10.23 7.38
C ALA A 71 4.04 9.00 6.52
N ALA A 72 4.73 8.82 5.39
CA ALA A 72 4.53 7.66 4.52
C ALA A 72 4.91 6.34 5.22
N LEU A 73 6.03 6.31 5.96
CA LEU A 73 6.45 5.13 6.72
C LEU A 73 5.45 4.82 7.84
N SER A 74 5.01 5.82 8.59
CA SER A 74 4.02 5.65 9.65
C SER A 74 2.69 5.11 9.13
N GLY A 75 2.24 5.57 7.96
CA GLY A 75 1.00 5.07 7.34
C GLY A 75 1.14 3.70 6.67
N THR A 76 2.37 3.27 6.36
CA THR A 76 2.62 2.00 5.65
C THR A 76 2.89 0.85 6.62
N VAL A 77 3.53 1.11 7.74
CA VAL A 77 3.83 0.08 8.75
C VAL A 77 2.58 -0.23 9.54
N GLY A 78 2.06 -1.44 9.36
CA GLY A 78 0.84 -1.91 10.01
C GLY A 78 0.88 -3.42 10.22
N LEU A 79 -0.23 -3.99 10.68
CA LEU A 79 -0.38 -5.44 10.91
C LEU A 79 -0.03 -6.29 9.68
N GLY A 80 -0.30 -5.80 8.47
CA GLY A 80 0.06 -6.50 7.24
C GLY A 80 1.55 -6.79 7.11
N ASN A 81 2.40 -5.86 7.57
CA ASN A 81 3.85 -5.99 7.51
C ASN A 81 4.41 -6.85 8.64
N ILE A 82 3.68 -7.06 9.71
CA ILE A 82 4.10 -7.83 10.89
C ILE A 82 3.42 -9.21 10.88
N ALA A 83 2.13 -9.25 11.15
CA ALA A 83 1.38 -10.51 11.22
C ALA A 83 1.24 -11.18 9.84
N GLY A 84 1.01 -10.41 8.77
CA GLY A 84 0.92 -10.94 7.41
C GLY A 84 2.21 -11.60 6.95
N VAL A 85 3.37 -11.04 7.31
CA VAL A 85 4.67 -11.66 7.02
C VAL A 85 4.87 -12.93 7.86
N ALA A 86 4.51 -12.92 9.13
CA ALA A 86 4.59 -14.11 9.99
C ALA A 86 3.72 -15.26 9.45
N ILE A 87 2.48 -14.96 9.04
CA ILE A 87 1.58 -15.93 8.41
C ILE A 87 2.17 -16.44 7.09
N ALA A 88 2.70 -15.57 6.26
CA ALA A 88 3.31 -15.98 4.99
C ALA A 88 4.51 -16.91 5.20
N ILE A 89 5.32 -16.70 6.23
CA ILE A 89 6.45 -17.57 6.58
C ILE A 89 5.95 -18.90 7.16
N SER A 90 4.92 -18.89 8.00
CA SER A 90 4.37 -20.11 8.61
C SER A 90 3.75 -21.04 7.55
N VAL A 91 3.11 -20.49 6.52
CA VAL A 91 2.50 -21.27 5.43
C VAL A 91 3.50 -21.62 4.33
N GLY A 92 4.33 -20.66 3.91
CA GLY A 92 5.24 -20.79 2.77
C GLY A 92 6.69 -21.16 3.14
N GLY A 93 6.98 -21.32 4.42
CA GLY A 93 8.34 -21.61 4.91
C GLY A 93 9.32 -20.45 4.66
N PRO A 94 10.64 -20.70 4.87
CA PRO A 94 11.68 -19.67 4.71
C PRO A 94 11.77 -19.07 3.31
N GLY A 95 11.36 -19.82 2.28
CA GLY A 95 11.31 -19.33 0.89
C GLY A 95 10.36 -18.16 0.69
N ALA A 96 9.32 -18.03 1.49
CA ALA A 96 8.40 -16.90 1.43
C ALA A 96 9.12 -15.55 1.66
N THR A 97 10.07 -15.50 2.58
CA THR A 97 10.87 -14.29 2.85
C THR A 97 11.67 -13.85 1.63
N PHE A 98 12.30 -14.80 0.92
CA PHE A 98 13.05 -14.49 -0.30
C PHE A 98 12.14 -13.85 -1.36
N TRP A 99 10.98 -14.44 -1.61
CA TRP A 99 10.02 -13.91 -2.59
C TRP A 99 9.45 -12.56 -2.20
N MET A 100 9.16 -12.34 -0.91
CA MET A 100 8.69 -11.03 -0.40
C MET A 100 9.74 -9.94 -0.61
N ILE A 101 11.02 -10.22 -0.33
CA ILE A 101 12.11 -9.27 -0.58
C ILE A 101 12.21 -8.96 -2.08
N LEU A 102 12.18 -9.97 -2.91
CA LEU A 102 12.29 -9.81 -4.37
C LEU A 102 11.13 -8.96 -4.93
N ILE A 103 9.90 -9.27 -4.56
CA ILE A 103 8.71 -8.51 -4.99
C ILE A 103 8.77 -7.08 -4.43
N GLY A 104 9.22 -6.91 -3.18
CA GLY A 104 9.42 -5.59 -2.58
C GLY A 104 10.40 -4.74 -3.39
N LEU A 105 11.49 -5.32 -3.85
CA LEU A 105 12.49 -4.66 -4.68
C LEU A 105 11.89 -4.14 -6.00
N PHE A 106 11.07 -4.93 -6.67
CA PHE A 106 10.34 -4.49 -7.87
C PHE A 106 9.25 -3.46 -7.55
N GLY A 107 8.58 -3.63 -6.41
CA GLY A 107 7.54 -2.71 -5.91
C GLY A 107 8.03 -1.28 -5.66
N MET A 108 9.32 -1.10 -5.32
CA MET A 108 9.92 0.23 -5.11
C MET A 108 9.76 1.14 -6.33
N THR A 109 9.98 0.60 -7.54
CA THR A 109 9.87 1.39 -8.78
C THR A 109 8.42 1.74 -9.10
N SER A 110 7.48 0.84 -8.80
CA SER A 110 6.04 1.13 -8.93
C SER A 110 5.62 2.26 -7.99
N LYS A 111 6.10 2.24 -6.75
CA LYS A 111 5.85 3.31 -5.78
C LYS A 111 6.47 4.64 -6.20
N PHE A 112 7.67 4.61 -6.77
CA PHE A 112 8.29 5.80 -7.38
C PHE A 112 7.40 6.41 -8.45
N CYS A 113 6.85 5.61 -9.37
CA CYS A 113 5.92 6.09 -10.40
C CYS A 113 4.68 6.73 -9.78
N GLU A 114 4.07 6.06 -8.80
CA GLU A 114 2.86 6.56 -8.13
C GLU A 114 3.12 7.93 -7.47
N CYS A 115 4.18 8.04 -6.67
CA CYS A 115 4.53 9.28 -6.00
C CYS A 115 4.88 10.40 -6.99
N THR A 116 5.61 10.08 -8.07
CA THR A 116 5.97 11.06 -9.11
C THR A 116 4.72 11.59 -9.82
N LEU A 117 3.79 10.70 -10.18
CA LEU A 117 2.51 11.10 -10.79
C LEU A 117 1.67 11.92 -9.81
N GLY A 118 1.64 11.54 -8.53
CA GLY A 118 0.95 12.29 -7.49
C GLY A 118 1.45 13.72 -7.35
N VAL A 119 2.77 13.94 -7.41
CA VAL A 119 3.37 15.28 -7.38
C VAL A 119 3.18 16.03 -8.69
N LYS A 120 3.36 15.37 -9.84
CA LYS A 120 3.22 15.99 -11.16
C LYS A 120 1.81 16.56 -11.39
N TYR A 121 0.78 15.82 -11.03
CA TYR A 121 -0.61 16.15 -11.28
C TYR A 121 -1.34 16.80 -10.09
N ARG A 122 -0.62 17.14 -9.03
CA ARG A 122 -1.20 17.84 -7.88
C ARG A 122 -1.82 19.18 -8.30
N THR A 123 -2.86 19.58 -7.61
CA THR A 123 -3.50 20.90 -7.73
C THR A 123 -3.21 21.68 -6.46
N ILE A 124 -2.90 22.95 -6.59
CA ILE A 124 -2.72 23.85 -5.45
C ILE A 124 -3.83 24.89 -5.56
N GLU A 125 -4.78 24.89 -4.62
CA GLU A 125 -5.92 25.81 -4.57
C GLU A 125 -5.98 26.39 -3.15
N ASP A 126 -6.03 27.71 -3.03
CA ASP A 126 -6.10 28.42 -1.75
C ASP A 126 -5.01 28.00 -0.72
N GLY A 127 -3.80 27.73 -1.20
CA GLY A 127 -2.69 27.26 -0.37
C GLY A 127 -2.76 25.80 0.06
N LYS A 128 -3.82 25.08 -0.30
CA LYS A 128 -3.98 23.64 -0.02
C LYS A 128 -3.53 22.80 -1.21
N VAL A 129 -2.86 21.71 -0.93
CA VAL A 129 -2.35 20.78 -1.95
C VAL A 129 -3.27 19.57 -2.08
N TYR A 130 -3.86 19.41 -3.27
CA TYR A 130 -4.68 18.25 -3.63
C TYR A 130 -3.90 17.36 -4.59
N GLY A 131 -3.62 16.13 -4.19
CA GLY A 131 -2.88 15.16 -4.98
C GLY A 131 -3.48 13.76 -4.90
N GLY A 132 -2.73 12.78 -5.40
CA GLY A 132 -3.06 11.37 -5.31
C GLY A 132 -3.70 10.78 -6.56
N PRO A 133 -4.11 9.48 -6.50
CA PRO A 133 -4.56 8.72 -7.66
C PRO A 133 -5.73 9.35 -8.40
N MET A 134 -6.69 9.93 -7.71
CA MET A 134 -7.84 10.59 -8.32
C MET A 134 -7.43 11.73 -9.23
N GLN A 135 -6.44 12.54 -8.80
CA GLN A 135 -5.97 13.68 -9.59
C GLN A 135 -5.15 13.26 -10.81
N TYR A 136 -4.20 12.33 -10.64
CA TYR A 136 -3.38 11.92 -11.78
C TYR A 136 -4.15 11.05 -12.79
N LEU A 137 -5.14 10.27 -12.37
CA LEU A 137 -6.03 9.57 -13.28
C LEU A 137 -6.86 10.58 -14.11
N LYS A 138 -7.51 11.52 -13.45
CA LYS A 138 -8.33 12.55 -14.13
C LYS A 138 -7.51 13.38 -15.11
N LYS A 139 -6.40 13.99 -14.65
CA LYS A 139 -5.58 14.90 -15.47
C LYS A 139 -4.73 14.16 -16.50
N GLY A 140 -4.09 13.04 -16.12
CA GLY A 140 -3.21 12.30 -17.01
C GLY A 140 -3.95 11.68 -18.20
N PHE A 141 -5.18 11.19 -18.02
CA PHE A 141 -6.00 10.73 -19.14
C PHE A 141 -6.61 11.86 -19.94
N ALA A 142 -6.89 13.01 -19.32
CA ALA A 142 -7.34 14.19 -20.04
C ALA A 142 -6.27 14.72 -21.02
N GLU A 143 -5.00 14.73 -20.63
CA GLU A 143 -3.87 15.08 -21.53
C GLU A 143 -3.77 14.17 -22.77
N LYS A 144 -4.26 12.93 -22.66
CA LYS A 144 -4.30 11.97 -23.78
C LYS A 144 -5.61 11.99 -24.57
N GLY A 145 -6.49 12.95 -24.32
CA GLY A 145 -7.80 13.05 -24.97
C GLY A 145 -8.86 12.08 -24.42
N MET A 146 -8.58 11.37 -23.35
CA MET A 146 -9.48 10.38 -22.73
C MET A 146 -10.02 10.87 -21.37
N GLY A 147 -10.45 12.13 -21.29
CA GLY A 147 -10.85 12.75 -20.02
C GLY A 147 -12.02 12.06 -19.32
N MET A 148 -13.04 11.60 -20.06
CA MET A 148 -14.18 10.88 -19.51
C MET A 148 -13.75 9.55 -18.87
N PHE A 149 -12.87 8.81 -19.53
CA PHE A 149 -12.34 7.56 -19.01
C PHE A 149 -11.53 7.79 -17.72
N GLY A 150 -10.70 8.82 -17.68
CA GLY A 150 -9.97 9.21 -16.48
C GLY A 150 -10.87 9.60 -15.30
N LEU A 151 -11.99 10.28 -15.58
CA LEU A 151 -12.97 10.63 -14.56
C LEU A 151 -13.66 9.40 -13.96
N ILE A 152 -14.07 8.46 -14.82
CA ILE A 152 -14.69 7.20 -14.38
C ILE A 152 -13.72 6.40 -13.51
N LEU A 153 -12.48 6.24 -13.95
CA LEU A 153 -11.44 5.53 -13.18
C LEU A 153 -11.15 6.21 -11.84
N ALA A 154 -11.11 7.54 -11.79
CA ALA A 154 -10.93 8.29 -10.55
C ALA A 154 -12.09 8.06 -9.57
N GLY A 155 -13.32 8.01 -10.07
CA GLY A 155 -14.52 7.70 -9.27
C GLY A 155 -14.50 6.27 -8.73
N VAL A 156 -14.20 5.30 -9.58
CA VAL A 156 -14.06 3.87 -9.17
C VAL A 156 -12.97 3.72 -8.11
N PHE A 157 -11.82 4.37 -8.33
CA PHE A 157 -10.73 4.34 -7.34
C PHE A 157 -11.17 4.93 -6.00
N ALA A 158 -11.86 6.08 -6.00
CA ALA A 158 -12.36 6.70 -4.77
C ALA A 158 -13.29 5.77 -4.00
N PHE A 159 -14.23 5.13 -4.70
CA PHE A 159 -15.17 4.18 -4.11
C PHE A 159 -14.45 2.96 -3.51
N LEU A 160 -13.52 2.35 -4.26
CA LEU A 160 -12.73 1.22 -3.80
C LEU A 160 -11.81 1.59 -2.63
N CYS A 161 -11.28 2.82 -2.61
CA CYS A 161 -10.45 3.33 -1.53
C CYS A 161 -11.23 3.45 -0.21
N ILE A 162 -12.49 3.92 -0.27
CA ILE A 162 -13.39 3.96 0.89
C ILE A 162 -13.60 2.53 1.42
N GLY A 163 -13.98 1.59 0.56
CA GLY A 163 -14.17 0.19 0.94
C GLY A 163 -12.91 -0.45 1.53
N GLY A 164 -11.74 -0.18 0.92
CA GLY A 164 -10.45 -0.66 1.39
C GLY A 164 -10.06 -0.11 2.76
N SER A 165 -10.37 1.17 3.01
CA SER A 165 -10.10 1.81 4.30
C SER A 165 -10.91 1.22 5.43
N PHE A 166 -12.20 0.92 5.20
CA PHE A 166 -13.03 0.26 6.19
C PHE A 166 -12.57 -1.18 6.46
N GLY A 167 -12.40 -1.99 5.40
CA GLY A 167 -12.06 -3.40 5.54
C GLY A 167 -10.62 -3.63 6.01
N GLY A 168 -9.66 -3.29 5.15
CA GLY A 168 -8.24 -3.60 5.37
C GLY A 168 -7.54 -2.64 6.35
N GLY A 169 -7.98 -1.38 6.40
CA GLY A 169 -7.34 -0.36 7.23
C GLY A 169 -7.71 -0.47 8.71
N ASN A 170 -8.99 -0.59 9.04
CA ASN A 170 -9.46 -0.49 10.41
C ASN A 170 -10.01 -1.80 10.97
N MET A 171 -10.92 -2.47 10.26
CA MET A 171 -11.63 -3.65 10.80
C MET A 171 -10.69 -4.80 11.11
N VAL A 172 -9.75 -5.12 10.21
CA VAL A 172 -8.77 -6.21 10.41
C VAL A 172 -7.85 -5.89 11.58
N GLN A 173 -7.39 -4.65 11.70
CA GLN A 173 -6.49 -4.25 12.78
C GLN A 173 -7.18 -4.26 14.14
N ALA A 174 -8.39 -3.73 14.24
CA ALA A 174 -9.19 -3.76 15.46
C ALA A 174 -9.52 -5.20 15.89
N ASN A 175 -9.90 -6.05 14.94
CA ASN A 175 -10.19 -7.46 15.24
C ASN A 175 -8.96 -8.20 15.77
N GLN A 176 -7.79 -8.03 15.13
CA GLN A 176 -6.55 -8.68 15.58
C GLN A 176 -6.09 -8.17 16.96
N ALA A 177 -6.27 -6.88 17.24
CA ALA A 177 -5.98 -6.32 18.55
C ALA A 177 -6.92 -6.90 19.63
N CYS A 178 -8.21 -7.06 19.32
CA CYS A 178 -9.19 -7.69 20.20
C CYS A 178 -8.82 -9.17 20.49
N GLU A 179 -8.50 -9.95 19.46
CA GLU A 179 -8.08 -11.36 19.60
C GLU A 179 -6.85 -11.50 20.49
N GLN A 180 -5.85 -10.65 20.32
CA GLN A 180 -4.66 -10.66 21.19
C GLN A 180 -5.00 -10.33 22.64
N LEU A 181 -5.89 -9.36 22.87
CA LEU A 181 -6.30 -8.99 24.22
C LEU A 181 -7.10 -10.10 24.90
N VAL A 182 -8.03 -10.72 24.18
CA VAL A 182 -8.78 -11.90 24.65
C VAL A 182 -7.83 -13.06 24.97
N GLY A 183 -6.80 -13.30 24.16
CA GLY A 183 -5.80 -14.31 24.43
C GLY A 183 -4.98 -14.07 25.70
N VAL A 184 -4.81 -12.81 26.13
CA VAL A 184 -4.11 -12.46 27.38
C VAL A 184 -5.04 -12.51 28.58
N VAL A 185 -6.29 -12.02 28.45
CA VAL A 185 -7.26 -11.94 29.54
C VAL A 185 -7.92 -13.28 29.82
N GLY A 186 -7.98 -14.16 28.83
CA GLY A 186 -8.58 -15.48 28.88
C GLY A 186 -9.92 -15.58 28.14
N GLU A 187 -10.17 -16.76 27.59
CA GLU A 187 -11.45 -17.10 26.96
C GLU A 187 -12.58 -17.07 28.00
N GLY A 188 -13.76 -16.57 27.62
CA GLY A 188 -14.90 -16.37 28.50
C GLY A 188 -14.85 -15.08 29.32
N SER A 189 -13.90 -14.18 29.06
CA SER A 189 -13.85 -12.84 29.64
C SER A 189 -14.97 -11.95 29.08
N PHE A 190 -15.32 -10.86 29.83
CA PHE A 190 -16.28 -9.86 29.34
C PHE A 190 -15.98 -9.36 27.93
N LEU A 191 -14.70 -9.23 27.57
CA LEU A 191 -14.25 -8.78 26.24
C LEU A 191 -14.47 -9.84 25.17
N ASP A 192 -14.39 -11.11 25.49
CA ASP A 192 -14.66 -12.20 24.54
C ASP A 192 -16.16 -12.28 24.21
N GLU A 193 -17.01 -12.15 25.23
CA GLU A 193 -18.45 -12.12 25.03
C GLU A 193 -18.96 -10.82 24.38
N ASN A 194 -18.26 -9.70 24.60
CA ASN A 194 -18.67 -8.37 24.16
C ASN A 194 -17.60 -7.68 23.30
N ARG A 195 -17.17 -8.31 22.21
CA ARG A 195 -16.15 -7.77 21.28
C ARG A 195 -16.51 -6.39 20.71
N TRP A 196 -17.79 -6.08 20.61
CA TRP A 196 -18.26 -4.75 20.21
C TRP A 196 -17.85 -3.63 21.18
N ALA A 197 -17.73 -3.95 22.47
CA ALA A 197 -17.31 -2.97 23.48
C ALA A 197 -15.85 -2.54 23.25
N PHE A 198 -14.97 -3.49 22.87
CA PHE A 198 -13.60 -3.17 22.46
C PHE A 198 -13.59 -2.26 21.22
N GLY A 199 -14.44 -2.55 20.22
CA GLY A 199 -14.59 -1.70 19.04
C GLY A 199 -14.99 -0.26 19.38
N LEU A 200 -15.89 -0.06 20.32
CA LEU A 200 -16.28 1.28 20.80
C LEU A 200 -15.13 2.01 21.52
N ILE A 201 -14.35 1.29 22.35
CA ILE A 201 -13.19 1.87 23.03
C ILE A 201 -12.13 2.33 22.02
N MET A 202 -11.94 1.58 20.95
CA MET A 202 -10.98 1.92 19.89
C MET A 202 -11.46 3.02 18.94
N ALA A 203 -12.75 3.35 18.96
CA ALA A 203 -13.34 4.38 18.10
C ALA A 203 -13.30 5.80 18.69
N VAL A 204 -12.98 5.94 19.99
CA VAL A 204 -12.83 7.20 20.75
C VAL A 204 -11.38 7.63 20.78
#